data_0e6049fd97eea41965486191887579b2
#
_entry.id   0e6049fd97eea41965486191887579b2
#
_cell.length_a   1.000
_cell.length_b   1.000
_cell.length_c   1.000
_cell.angle_alpha   90.00
_cell.angle_beta   90.00
_cell.angle_gamma   90.00
#
_symmetry.space_group_name_H-M   'P 1'
#
loop_
_entity.id
_entity.type
_entity.pdbx_description
1 polymer ?
#
loop_
_entity_poly.entity_id
_entity_poly.type
_entity_poly.pdbx_seq_one_letter_code
_entity_poly.pdbx_strand_id
1 'polypeptide(L)'
;MKKLLLSFITATLLSSMSAGSAGAQELPEQKETLATIVKVNDYFMKKYADYTLPSFYGRVRPSNIWTRGVYYEGLMALYGIYPRGDYYKYAYDWADFHKWGMRNGNTTRNADDIAVDKRISTYIIFVRQTRT
;
A
#
# COMPACT_ATOMS: atom_id res chain seq x y z
N MET A 1 -79.12 -30.01 -11.39
CA MET A 1 -78.34 -28.82 -11.05
C MET A 1 -77.08 -29.29 -10.36
N LYS A 2 -75.97 -29.46 -11.11
CA LYS A 2 -74.67 -29.92 -10.56
C LYS A 2 -73.73 -28.76 -10.63
N LYS A 3 -73.28 -28.28 -9.49
CA LYS A 3 -72.27 -27.21 -9.38
C LYS A 3 -70.88 -27.82 -9.59
N LEU A 4 -70.21 -27.44 -10.64
CA LEU A 4 -68.78 -27.75 -10.88
C LEU A 4 -67.93 -26.80 -10.04
N LEU A 5 -67.22 -27.36 -9.07
CA LEU A 5 -66.13 -26.69 -8.35
C LEU A 5 -64.91 -26.82 -9.14
N LEU A 6 -64.44 -25.69 -9.70
CA LEU A 6 -63.15 -25.57 -10.37
C LEU A 6 -62.08 -25.33 -9.31
N SER A 7 -61.25 -26.34 -9.04
CA SER A 7 -60.11 -26.23 -8.13
C SER A 7 -58.93 -25.62 -8.92
N PHE A 8 -58.58 -24.39 -8.61
CA PHE A 8 -57.34 -23.77 -9.11
C PHE A 8 -56.18 -24.28 -8.24
N ILE A 9 -55.34 -25.12 -8.86
CA ILE A 9 -54.04 -25.49 -8.30
C ILE A 9 -53.05 -24.42 -8.74
N THR A 10 -52.75 -23.49 -7.84
CA THR A 10 -51.64 -22.56 -7.98
C THR A 10 -50.34 -23.28 -7.65
N ALA A 11 -49.61 -23.71 -8.67
CA ALA A 11 -48.24 -24.20 -8.52
C ALA A 11 -47.30 -23.02 -8.31
N THR A 12 -46.94 -22.78 -7.05
CA THR A 12 -45.89 -21.85 -6.69
C THR A 12 -44.52 -22.51 -7.00
N LEU A 13 -43.90 -22.12 -8.12
CA LEU A 13 -42.48 -22.40 -8.38
C LEU A 13 -41.65 -21.59 -7.39
N LEU A 14 -41.20 -22.21 -6.30
CA LEU A 14 -40.10 -21.68 -5.52
C LEU A 14 -38.80 -21.85 -6.36
N SER A 15 -38.42 -20.79 -7.04
CA SER A 15 -37.05 -20.67 -7.58
C SER A 15 -36.08 -20.55 -6.40
N SER A 16 -35.47 -21.65 -6.00
CA SER A 16 -34.30 -21.63 -5.11
C SER A 16 -33.15 -20.96 -5.81
N MET A 17 -33.03 -19.62 -5.65
CA MET A 17 -31.83 -18.92 -5.92
C MET A 17 -30.79 -19.45 -4.93
N SER A 18 -29.97 -20.42 -5.35
CA SER A 18 -28.72 -20.73 -4.68
C SER A 18 -27.84 -19.48 -4.81
N ALA A 19 -27.85 -18.66 -3.75
CA ALA A 19 -26.82 -17.67 -3.55
C ALA A 19 -25.50 -18.46 -3.49
N GLY A 20 -24.78 -18.46 -4.63
CA GLY A 20 -23.42 -18.95 -4.65
C GLY A 20 -22.68 -18.18 -3.58
N SER A 21 -22.25 -18.86 -2.52
CA SER A 21 -21.34 -18.27 -1.54
C SER A 21 -20.11 -17.89 -2.34
N ALA A 22 -19.89 -16.59 -2.54
CA ALA A 22 -18.60 -16.10 -2.97
C ALA A 22 -17.64 -16.64 -1.91
N GLY A 23 -16.89 -17.70 -2.26
CA GLY A 23 -15.94 -18.31 -1.35
C GLY A 23 -15.00 -17.19 -0.88
N ALA A 24 -15.02 -16.93 0.43
CA ALA A 24 -14.06 -15.99 1.00
C ALA A 24 -12.68 -16.52 0.62
N GLN A 25 -11.94 -15.75 -0.18
CA GLN A 25 -10.60 -16.11 -0.55
C GLN A 25 -9.79 -16.21 0.75
N GLU A 26 -9.22 -17.39 0.99
CA GLU A 26 -8.38 -17.61 2.17
C GLU A 26 -7.19 -16.64 2.11
N LEU A 27 -7.00 -15.89 3.19
CA LEU A 27 -5.87 -14.96 3.27
C LEU A 27 -4.57 -15.76 3.36
N PRO A 28 -3.52 -15.33 2.66
CA PRO A 28 -2.24 -16.00 2.74
C PRO A 28 -1.67 -15.93 4.16
N GLU A 29 -0.92 -16.94 4.55
CA GLU A 29 -0.25 -17.00 5.84
C GLU A 29 0.65 -15.78 6.08
N GLN A 30 0.64 -15.25 7.31
CA GLN A 30 1.42 -14.05 7.66
C GLN A 30 2.91 -14.21 7.35
N LYS A 31 3.46 -15.39 7.60
CA LYS A 31 4.88 -15.68 7.33
C LYS A 31 5.20 -15.62 5.85
N GLU A 32 4.34 -16.16 4.99
CA GLU A 32 4.53 -16.13 3.54
C GLU A 32 4.36 -14.72 2.99
N THR A 33 3.38 -13.99 3.51
CA THR A 33 3.16 -12.58 3.18
C THR A 33 4.39 -11.75 3.52
N LEU A 34 4.92 -11.90 4.74
CA LEU A 34 6.13 -11.18 5.18
C LEU A 34 7.33 -11.53 4.29
N ALA A 35 7.56 -12.82 4.01
CA ALA A 35 8.66 -13.25 3.15
C ALA A 35 8.56 -12.64 1.75
N THR A 36 7.35 -12.54 1.21
CA THR A 36 7.10 -11.91 -0.09
C THR A 36 7.41 -10.42 -0.06
N ILE A 37 6.93 -9.71 0.97
CA ILE A 37 7.18 -8.25 1.13
C ILE A 37 8.68 -7.98 1.26
N VAL A 38 9.40 -8.76 2.08
CA VAL A 38 10.86 -8.64 2.25
C VAL A 38 11.57 -8.84 0.91
N LYS A 39 11.22 -9.89 0.16
CA LYS A 39 11.82 -10.17 -1.15
C LYS A 39 11.59 -9.04 -2.16
N VAL A 40 10.37 -8.51 -2.21
CA VAL A 40 10.03 -7.38 -3.10
C VAL A 40 10.80 -6.12 -2.71
N ASN A 41 10.89 -5.84 -1.41
CA ASN A 41 11.64 -4.70 -0.91
C ASN A 41 13.14 -4.81 -1.19
N ASP A 42 13.76 -5.97 -0.95
CA ASP A 42 15.17 -6.19 -1.22
C ASP A 42 15.49 -6.05 -2.73
N TYR A 43 14.59 -6.52 -3.59
CA TYR A 43 14.69 -6.25 -5.03
C TYR A 43 14.64 -4.76 -5.35
N PHE A 44 13.72 -4.02 -4.73
CA PHE A 44 13.60 -2.57 -4.96
C PHE A 44 14.87 -1.83 -4.51
N MET A 45 15.36 -2.10 -3.30
CA MET A 45 16.58 -1.48 -2.77
C MET A 45 17.80 -1.79 -3.65
N LYS A 46 17.92 -3.02 -4.15
CA LYS A 46 18.98 -3.40 -5.09
C LYS A 46 18.86 -2.65 -6.42
N LYS A 47 17.64 -2.56 -6.97
CA LYS A 47 17.39 -1.89 -8.25
C LYS A 47 17.65 -0.39 -8.19
N TYR A 48 17.35 0.23 -7.07
CA TYR A 48 17.51 1.66 -6.81
C TYR A 48 18.52 1.93 -5.70
N ALA A 49 19.65 1.19 -5.74
CA ALA A 49 20.66 1.29 -4.69
C ALA A 49 21.17 2.72 -4.48
N ASP A 50 21.27 3.50 -5.56
CA ASP A 50 21.46 4.94 -5.48
C ASP A 50 20.09 5.64 -5.45
N TYR A 51 19.67 6.02 -4.24
CA TYR A 51 18.40 6.70 -3.99
C TYR A 51 18.35 8.13 -4.54
N THR A 52 19.50 8.72 -4.90
CA THR A 52 19.59 10.09 -5.41
C THR A 52 19.22 10.18 -6.88
N LEU A 53 19.38 9.08 -7.62
CA LEU A 53 19.16 9.05 -9.05
C LEU A 53 17.66 9.26 -9.40
N PRO A 54 17.42 10.05 -10.46
CA PRO A 54 16.08 10.24 -10.96
C PRO A 54 15.46 8.93 -11.47
N SER A 55 14.15 8.87 -11.50
CA SER A 55 13.38 7.77 -12.07
C SER A 55 12.84 8.18 -13.45
N PHE A 56 12.68 7.19 -14.34
CA PHE A 56 12.09 7.42 -15.65
C PHE A 56 10.68 6.77 -15.71
N TYR A 57 9.67 7.63 -15.95
CA TYR A 57 8.27 7.22 -16.16
C TYR A 57 7.72 8.01 -17.36
N GLY A 58 8.09 7.59 -18.59
CA GLY A 58 7.81 8.34 -19.82
C GLY A 58 8.59 9.66 -19.94
N ARG A 59 9.08 10.19 -18.83
CA ARG A 59 10.00 11.34 -18.71
C ARG A 59 10.86 11.20 -17.46
N VAL A 60 11.97 11.91 -17.40
CA VAL A 60 12.83 11.97 -16.22
C VAL A 60 12.08 12.65 -15.07
N ARG A 61 12.10 12.02 -13.89
CA ARG A 61 11.47 12.52 -12.66
C ARG A 61 12.51 12.52 -11.54
N PRO A 62 12.58 13.56 -10.71
CA PRO A 62 13.47 13.56 -9.55
C PRO A 62 13.13 12.43 -8.59
N SER A 63 14.08 12.04 -7.74
CA SER A 63 13.86 10.91 -6.81
C SER A 63 12.86 11.21 -5.70
N ASN A 64 12.48 12.47 -5.46
CA ASN A 64 11.45 12.89 -4.51
C ASN A 64 10.05 13.07 -5.12
N ILE A 65 9.66 12.21 -6.06
CA ILE A 65 8.29 12.17 -6.55
C ILE A 65 7.40 11.34 -5.61
N TRP A 66 6.08 11.56 -5.68
CA TRP A 66 5.10 10.91 -4.82
C TRP A 66 5.20 9.38 -4.83
N THR A 67 5.48 8.75 -5.98
CA THR A 67 5.64 7.29 -6.08
C THR A 67 6.80 6.76 -5.24
N ARG A 68 7.89 7.52 -5.13
CA ARG A 68 9.00 7.21 -4.22
C ARG A 68 8.59 7.45 -2.76
N GLY A 69 7.84 8.51 -2.49
CA GLY A 69 7.30 8.78 -1.17
C GLY A 69 6.45 7.62 -0.64
N VAL A 70 5.52 7.12 -1.45
CA VAL A 70 4.68 5.96 -1.10
C VAL A 70 5.53 4.70 -0.85
N TYR A 71 6.58 4.48 -1.64
CA TYR A 71 7.50 3.37 -1.39
C TYR A 71 8.18 3.48 -0.02
N TYR A 72 8.71 4.65 0.35
CA TYR A 72 9.38 4.83 1.64
C TYR A 72 8.41 4.75 2.82
N GLU A 73 7.15 5.17 2.66
CA GLU A 73 6.09 4.94 3.66
C GLU A 73 5.89 3.42 3.89
N GLY A 74 5.78 2.65 2.82
CA GLY A 74 5.69 1.18 2.88
C GLY A 74 6.94 0.53 3.50
N LEU A 75 8.13 1.01 3.16
CA LEU A 75 9.39 0.54 3.74
C LEU A 75 9.43 0.78 5.25
N MET A 76 8.97 1.93 5.73
CA MET A 76 8.94 2.22 7.15
C MET A 76 7.86 1.41 7.88
N ALA A 77 6.72 1.11 7.23
CA ALA A 77 5.74 0.17 7.77
C ALA A 77 6.32 -1.24 7.90
N LEU A 78 7.06 -1.71 6.89
CA LEU A 78 7.79 -2.98 6.96
C LEU A 78 8.83 -2.97 8.07
N TYR A 79 9.60 -1.88 8.22
CA TYR A 79 10.56 -1.73 9.31
C TYR A 79 9.89 -1.84 10.69
N GLY A 80 8.65 -1.38 10.84
CA GLY A 80 7.88 -1.49 12.08
C GLY A 80 7.61 -2.94 12.51
N ILE A 81 7.39 -3.85 11.56
CA ILE A 81 7.10 -5.26 11.82
C ILE A 81 8.30 -6.19 11.62
N TYR A 82 9.28 -5.77 10.82
CA TYR A 82 10.51 -6.51 10.53
C TYR A 82 11.70 -5.55 10.51
N PRO A 83 12.24 -5.19 11.69
CA PRO A 83 13.25 -4.14 11.83
C PRO A 83 14.62 -4.61 11.32
N ARG A 84 15.06 -3.98 10.22
CA ARG A 84 16.41 -4.11 9.68
C ARG A 84 17.06 -2.74 9.60
N GLY A 85 18.30 -2.61 10.07
CA GLY A 85 19.01 -1.34 10.11
C GLY A 85 19.22 -0.70 8.73
N ASP A 86 19.40 -1.52 7.68
CA ASP A 86 19.54 -1.07 6.30
C ASP A 86 18.25 -0.45 5.75
N TYR A 87 17.06 -0.91 6.17
CA TYR A 87 15.78 -0.32 5.77
C TYR A 87 15.64 1.11 6.30
N TYR A 88 15.90 1.25 7.61
CA TYR A 88 15.87 2.58 8.24
C TYR A 88 16.89 3.52 7.60
N LYS A 89 18.14 3.04 7.45
CA LYS A 89 19.21 3.84 6.86
C LYS A 89 18.86 4.30 5.45
N TYR A 90 18.34 3.42 4.60
CA TYR A 90 17.98 3.74 3.23
C TYR A 90 16.89 4.82 3.15
N ALA A 91 15.86 4.72 4.00
CA ALA A 91 14.81 5.74 4.09
C ALA A 91 15.33 7.07 4.65
N TYR A 92 16.16 7.01 5.69
CA TYR A 92 16.76 8.18 6.31
C TYR A 92 17.66 8.94 5.34
N ASP A 93 18.58 8.25 4.66
CA ASP A 93 19.53 8.85 3.73
C ASP A 93 18.80 9.54 2.56
N TRP A 94 17.73 8.92 2.05
CA TRP A 94 16.90 9.54 1.02
C TRP A 94 16.21 10.82 1.51
N ALA A 95 15.62 10.79 2.70
CA ALA A 95 14.95 11.94 3.29
C ALA A 95 15.94 13.08 3.57
N ASP A 96 17.14 12.75 4.09
CA ASP A 96 18.20 13.71 4.37
C ASP A 96 18.76 14.34 3.08
N PHE A 97 18.96 13.55 2.03
CA PHE A 97 19.34 14.04 0.71
C PHE A 97 18.36 15.10 0.17
N HIS A 98 17.07 14.90 0.40
CA HIS A 98 16.01 15.84 0.01
C HIS A 98 15.72 16.93 1.06
N LYS A 99 16.58 17.04 2.10
CA LYS A 99 16.50 18.08 3.15
C LYS A 99 15.18 18.01 3.91
N TRP A 100 14.57 16.83 4.00
CA TRP A 100 13.29 16.64 4.70
C TRP A 100 12.19 17.56 4.18
N GLY A 101 12.27 17.95 2.93
CA GLY A 101 11.40 18.97 2.34
C GLY A 101 10.55 18.48 1.17
N MET A 102 9.43 19.17 0.95
CA MET A 102 8.58 18.93 -0.21
C MET A 102 9.29 19.30 -1.50
N ARG A 103 9.00 18.57 -2.58
CA ARG A 103 9.66 18.75 -3.87
C ARG A 103 9.64 20.19 -4.39
N ASN A 104 8.55 20.90 -4.22
CA ASN A 104 8.37 22.28 -4.69
C ASN A 104 8.30 23.30 -3.54
N GLY A 105 8.89 22.97 -2.39
CA GLY A 105 8.96 23.84 -1.21
C GLY A 105 7.71 23.77 -0.33
N ASN A 106 7.83 24.35 0.85
CA ASN A 106 6.84 24.21 1.94
C ASN A 106 5.52 24.95 1.70
N THR A 107 5.43 25.77 0.65
CA THR A 107 4.23 26.52 0.27
C THR A 107 3.41 25.83 -0.82
N THR A 108 3.88 24.67 -1.33
CA THR A 108 3.16 23.92 -2.36
C THR A 108 1.78 23.48 -1.86
N ARG A 109 0.79 23.53 -2.75
CA ARG A 109 -0.55 22.96 -2.54
C ARG A 109 -0.80 21.70 -3.38
N ASN A 110 0.25 21.21 -4.03
CA ASN A 110 0.16 20.00 -4.84
C ASN A 110 0.18 18.78 -3.94
N ALA A 111 -0.85 17.94 -4.03
CA ALA A 111 -0.97 16.71 -3.23
C ALA A 111 0.20 15.74 -3.42
N ASP A 112 0.73 15.63 -4.65
CA ASP A 112 1.88 14.77 -4.94
C ASP A 112 3.16 15.22 -4.21
N ASP A 113 3.33 16.53 -4.04
CA ASP A 113 4.49 17.07 -3.32
C ASP A 113 4.34 16.89 -1.81
N ILE A 114 3.11 17.05 -1.29
CA ILE A 114 2.79 16.87 0.13
C ILE A 114 2.92 15.41 0.55
N ALA A 115 2.56 14.46 -0.32
CA ALA A 115 2.66 13.04 -0.03
C ALA A 115 4.10 12.58 0.27
N VAL A 116 5.09 13.30 -0.25
CA VAL A 116 6.52 12.97 -0.08
C VAL A 116 7.04 13.34 1.31
N ASP A 117 6.54 14.42 1.90
CA ASP A 117 7.16 15.04 3.07
C ASP A 117 6.56 14.62 4.42
N LYS A 118 5.27 14.87 4.62
CA LYS A 118 4.68 14.81 5.97
C LYS A 118 4.65 13.41 6.58
N ARG A 119 4.39 12.39 5.78
CA ARG A 119 4.19 11.04 6.31
C ARG A 119 5.50 10.37 6.64
N ILE A 120 6.49 10.48 5.77
CA ILE A 120 7.80 9.84 5.93
C ILE A 120 8.58 10.50 7.05
N SER A 121 8.65 11.82 7.07
CA SER A 121 9.33 12.59 8.11
C SER A 121 8.74 12.29 9.49
N THR A 122 7.42 12.33 9.62
CA THR A 122 6.74 12.03 10.88
C THR A 122 7.02 10.59 11.34
N TYR A 123 6.97 9.61 10.43
CA TYR A 123 7.16 8.22 10.78
C TYR A 123 8.62 7.89 11.14
N ILE A 124 9.60 8.42 10.40
CA ILE A 124 11.03 8.23 10.71
C ILE A 124 11.37 8.87 12.06
N ILE A 125 10.85 10.07 12.35
CA ILE A 125 11.05 10.74 13.63
C ILE A 125 10.40 9.95 14.76
N PHE A 126 9.17 9.49 14.57
CA PHE A 126 8.45 8.67 15.56
C PHE A 126 9.22 7.38 15.90
N VAL A 127 9.67 6.64 14.89
CA VAL A 127 10.45 5.41 15.10
C VAL A 127 11.76 5.68 15.83
N ARG A 128 12.41 6.82 15.56
CA ARG A 128 13.62 7.22 16.28
C ARG A 128 13.34 7.45 17.77
N GLN A 129 12.23 8.12 18.10
CA GLN A 129 11.88 8.45 19.49
C GLN A 129 11.40 7.25 20.30
N THR A 130 10.82 6.24 19.67
CA THR A 130 10.29 5.05 20.38
C THR A 130 11.32 3.96 20.62
N ARG A 131 12.54 4.10 20.09
CA ARG A 131 13.62 3.10 20.19
C ARG A 131 14.86 3.58 20.92
N THR A 132 14.84 4.79 21.46
CA THR A 132 15.80 5.30 22.45
C THR A 132 15.30 5.09 23.87
#